data_8f2404bc910a3988080b46043ccdf6ab
#
_entry.id   8f2404bc910a3988080b46043ccdf6ab
#
_cell.length_a   1.000
_cell.length_b   1.000
_cell.length_c   1.000
_cell.angle_alpha   90.00
_cell.angle_beta   90.00
_cell.angle_gamma   90.00
#
_symmetry.space_group_name_H-M   'P 1'
#
loop_
_entity.id
_entity.type
_entity.pdbx_description
1 polymer ?
#
loop_
_entity_poly.entity_id
_entity_poly.type
_entity_poly.pdbx_seq_one_letter_code
_entity_poly.pdbx_strand_id
1 'polypeptide(L)'
;MPITNGYELASALRQRDTQVPIIGVTANALREEGERCAAVGMNAWLVKPLNLQTLRTQLLKHCRANQSAHAIGATLPPLPQAPATPLQLSAKMRALFVSTLQQDMQDTRTALERGDADGVAQKLHSIAGSLAVVQALALAQTCAELECRLTGLTITPALAQEVLDVLEALGAVLLAVE
;
A
#
# COMPACT_ATOMS: atom_id res chain seq x y z
N MET A 1 -9.94 2.11 -7.90
CA MET A 1 -10.24 1.04 -8.88
C MET A 1 -11.64 1.32 -9.41
N PRO A 2 -11.83 1.55 -10.69
CA PRO A 2 -13.05 2.23 -11.19
C PRO A 2 -14.32 1.39 -11.29
N ILE A 3 -14.30 0.08 -11.05
CA ILE A 3 -15.50 -0.77 -11.28
C ILE A 3 -15.74 -1.80 -10.16
N THR A 4 -14.70 -2.28 -9.45
CA THR A 4 -14.85 -3.34 -8.43
C THR A 4 -13.83 -3.11 -7.33
N ASN A 5 -14.27 -3.02 -6.08
CA ASN A 5 -13.34 -2.93 -4.95
C ASN A 5 -12.78 -4.33 -4.58
N GLY A 6 -11.69 -4.38 -3.80
CA GLY A 6 -11.02 -5.64 -3.47
C GLY A 6 -11.91 -6.64 -2.71
N TYR A 7 -12.89 -6.18 -1.96
CA TYR A 7 -13.84 -7.04 -1.23
C TYR A 7 -14.85 -7.69 -2.15
N GLU A 8 -15.40 -6.92 -3.09
CA GLU A 8 -16.32 -7.44 -4.12
C GLU A 8 -15.62 -8.47 -5.00
N LEU A 9 -14.37 -8.20 -5.38
CA LEU A 9 -13.55 -9.14 -6.14
C LEU A 9 -13.31 -10.44 -5.35
N ALA A 10 -12.95 -10.33 -4.06
CA ALA A 10 -12.73 -11.49 -3.21
C ALA A 10 -14.02 -12.34 -3.05
N SER A 11 -15.16 -11.69 -2.81
CA SER A 11 -16.46 -12.35 -2.77
C SER A 11 -16.80 -13.08 -4.07
N ALA A 12 -16.58 -12.43 -5.22
CA ALA A 12 -16.85 -13.01 -6.54
C ALA A 12 -15.92 -14.20 -6.83
N LEU A 13 -14.63 -14.10 -6.45
CA LEU A 13 -13.69 -15.20 -6.57
C LEU A 13 -14.10 -16.38 -5.69
N ARG A 14 -14.53 -16.12 -4.45
CA ARG A 14 -14.94 -17.16 -3.52
C ARG A 14 -16.19 -17.91 -3.98
N GLN A 15 -17.08 -17.24 -4.68
CA GLN A 15 -18.24 -17.90 -5.30
C GLN A 15 -17.86 -18.86 -6.44
N ARG A 16 -16.75 -18.59 -7.14
CA ARG A 16 -16.27 -19.43 -8.26
C ARG A 16 -15.34 -20.54 -7.80
N ASP A 17 -14.51 -20.26 -6.82
CA ASP A 17 -13.52 -21.19 -6.28
C ASP A 17 -13.40 -21.03 -4.77
N THR A 18 -13.80 -22.06 -4.04
CA THR A 18 -13.76 -22.08 -2.58
C THR A 18 -12.38 -22.43 -2.02
N GLN A 19 -11.45 -22.91 -2.86
CA GLN A 19 -10.16 -23.46 -2.43
C GLN A 19 -8.99 -22.50 -2.70
N VAL A 20 -9.10 -21.60 -3.68
CA VAL A 20 -8.00 -20.68 -4.02
C VAL A 20 -7.66 -19.79 -2.82
N PRO A 21 -6.39 -19.71 -2.39
CA PRO A 21 -6.01 -18.79 -1.33
C PRO A 21 -6.15 -17.32 -1.79
N ILE A 22 -6.87 -16.53 -1.02
CA ILE A 22 -7.05 -15.09 -1.25
C ILE A 22 -6.36 -14.33 -0.13
N ILE A 23 -5.34 -13.54 -0.47
CA ILE A 23 -4.60 -12.70 0.49
C ILE A 23 -4.86 -11.25 0.11
N GLY A 24 -5.55 -10.52 0.99
CA GLY A 24 -5.79 -9.08 0.82
C GLY A 24 -4.54 -8.25 1.14
N VAL A 25 -4.40 -7.10 0.49
CA VAL A 25 -3.37 -6.11 0.80
C VAL A 25 -4.06 -4.77 1.03
N THR A 26 -3.94 -4.23 2.23
CA THR A 26 -4.62 -3.01 2.65
C THR A 26 -3.64 -1.96 3.16
N ALA A 27 -3.99 -0.68 3.06
CA ALA A 27 -3.28 0.40 3.73
C ALA A 27 -3.66 0.51 5.23
N ASN A 28 -4.82 -0.05 5.61
CA ASN A 28 -5.39 0.10 6.94
C ASN A 28 -5.03 -1.08 7.86
N ALA A 29 -4.43 -0.78 9.02
CA ALA A 29 -4.04 -1.76 10.04
C ALA A 29 -5.12 -2.03 11.10
N LEU A 30 -6.31 -1.42 10.98
CA LEU A 30 -7.36 -1.57 11.98
C LEU A 30 -7.91 -3.00 12.02
N ARG A 31 -8.27 -3.45 13.22
CA ARG A 31 -8.83 -4.79 13.45
C ARG A 31 -10.12 -5.03 12.65
N GLU A 32 -10.94 -4.00 12.51
CA GLU A 32 -12.18 -4.04 11.73
C GLU A 32 -11.94 -4.38 10.26
N GLU A 33 -10.82 -3.95 9.71
CA GLU A 33 -10.40 -4.27 8.34
C GLU A 33 -10.13 -5.78 8.19
N GLY A 34 -9.49 -6.38 9.18
CA GLY A 34 -9.27 -7.82 9.22
C GLY A 34 -10.59 -8.61 9.28
N GLU A 35 -11.54 -8.16 10.07
CA GLU A 35 -12.88 -8.78 10.18
C GLU A 35 -13.64 -8.67 8.84
N ARG A 36 -13.54 -7.54 8.14
CA ARG A 36 -14.11 -7.35 6.80
C ARG A 36 -13.46 -8.28 5.76
N CYS A 37 -12.13 -8.40 5.76
CA CYS A 37 -11.41 -9.32 4.89
C CYS A 37 -11.86 -10.77 5.11
N ALA A 38 -11.99 -11.18 6.37
CA ALA A 38 -12.46 -12.52 6.72
C ALA A 38 -13.91 -12.76 6.29
N ALA A 39 -14.80 -11.77 6.46
CA ALA A 39 -16.21 -11.86 6.10
C ALA A 39 -16.44 -12.11 4.60
N VAL A 40 -15.55 -11.60 3.72
CA VAL A 40 -15.62 -11.83 2.26
C VAL A 40 -14.84 -13.07 1.81
N GLY A 41 -14.35 -13.87 2.76
CA GLY A 41 -13.69 -15.15 2.49
C GLY A 41 -12.21 -15.03 2.14
N MET A 42 -11.51 -13.94 2.47
CA MET A 42 -10.06 -13.87 2.38
C MET A 42 -9.41 -14.77 3.45
N ASN A 43 -8.30 -15.44 3.10
CA ASN A 43 -7.57 -16.33 3.99
C ASN A 43 -6.60 -15.60 4.90
N ALA A 44 -6.12 -14.44 4.45
CA ALA A 44 -5.23 -13.55 5.20
C ALA A 44 -5.28 -12.15 4.63
N TRP A 45 -4.77 -11.18 5.39
CA TRP A 45 -4.53 -9.84 4.90
C TRP A 45 -3.16 -9.34 5.35
N LEU A 46 -2.59 -8.43 4.58
CA LEU A 46 -1.30 -7.79 4.82
C LEU A 46 -1.47 -6.29 4.77
N VAL A 47 -0.79 -5.60 5.66
CA VAL A 47 -0.81 -4.13 5.73
C VAL A 47 0.37 -3.56 4.96
N LYS A 48 0.13 -2.54 4.16
CA LYS A 48 1.21 -1.77 3.50
C LYS A 48 1.93 -0.87 4.53
N PRO A 49 3.26 -0.72 4.44
CA PRO A 49 4.16 -1.26 3.43
C PRO A 49 4.41 -2.76 3.64
N LEU A 50 4.44 -3.53 2.53
CA LEU A 50 4.60 -4.98 2.58
C LEU A 50 6.00 -5.37 3.05
N ASN A 51 6.07 -6.14 4.12
CA ASN A 51 7.29 -6.80 4.52
C ASN A 51 7.41 -8.16 3.79
N LEU A 52 8.54 -8.37 3.11
CA LEU A 52 8.80 -9.60 2.34
C LEU A 52 8.73 -10.87 3.21
N GLN A 53 9.18 -10.79 4.46
CA GLN A 53 9.12 -11.94 5.38
C GLN A 53 7.66 -12.28 5.74
N THR A 54 6.85 -11.27 6.02
CA THR A 54 5.43 -11.45 6.32
C THR A 54 4.68 -12.01 5.11
N LEU A 55 4.91 -11.44 3.91
CA LEU A 55 4.35 -11.95 2.65
C LEU A 55 4.74 -13.41 2.42
N ARG A 56 6.03 -13.74 2.55
CA ARG A 56 6.52 -15.12 2.42
C ARG A 56 5.84 -16.07 3.40
N THR A 57 5.70 -15.65 4.66
CA THR A 57 5.06 -16.47 5.70
C THR A 57 3.61 -16.78 5.33
N GLN A 58 2.85 -15.78 4.89
CA GLN A 58 1.45 -15.96 4.49
C GLN A 58 1.34 -16.83 3.23
N LEU A 59 2.18 -16.61 2.22
CA LEU A 59 2.21 -17.45 1.03
C LEU A 59 2.51 -18.92 1.38
N LEU A 60 3.55 -19.17 2.20
CA LEU A 60 3.90 -20.51 2.62
C LEU A 60 2.79 -21.17 3.45
N LYS A 61 2.10 -20.41 4.30
CA LYS A 61 1.00 -20.91 5.13
C LYS A 61 -0.20 -21.35 4.28
N HIS A 62 -0.57 -20.53 3.28
CA HIS A 62 -1.81 -20.75 2.53
C HIS A 62 -1.61 -21.49 1.21
N CYS A 63 -0.42 -21.45 0.59
CA CYS A 63 -0.15 -22.15 -0.67
C CYS A 63 0.38 -23.59 -0.47
N ARG A 64 0.88 -23.96 0.73
CA ARG A 64 1.32 -25.33 1.00
C ARG A 64 0.18 -26.35 1.09
N ALA A 65 -1.03 -25.92 1.36
CA ALA A 65 -2.18 -26.81 1.45
C ALA A 65 -2.54 -27.49 0.11
N ASN A 66 -2.03 -26.98 -1.02
CA ASN A 66 -2.31 -27.51 -2.36
C ASN A 66 -1.19 -28.38 -2.95
N GLN A 67 -0.16 -28.73 -2.18
CA GLN A 67 0.99 -29.52 -2.67
C GLN A 67 0.76 -31.05 -2.69
N SER A 68 -0.46 -31.53 -2.56
CA SER A 68 -0.71 -32.97 -2.79
C SER A 68 -0.74 -33.38 -4.26
N ALA A 69 -0.46 -32.50 -5.20
CA ALA A 69 -0.63 -32.80 -6.62
C ALA A 69 0.52 -32.38 -7.55
N HIS A 70 1.69 -32.01 -7.11
CA HIS A 70 2.87 -32.02 -8.03
C HIS A 70 4.16 -31.89 -7.20
N ALA A 71 4.76 -33.03 -6.93
CA ALA A 71 6.15 -33.11 -6.46
C ALA A 71 7.08 -32.70 -7.59
N ILE A 72 7.40 -31.42 -7.67
CA ILE A 72 8.63 -30.97 -8.33
C ILE A 72 9.53 -30.53 -7.19
N GLY A 73 10.52 -31.38 -6.89
CA GLY A 73 11.60 -31.07 -5.94
C GLY A 73 12.44 -29.89 -6.42
N ALA A 74 11.96 -28.72 -6.19
CA ALA A 74 12.75 -27.51 -6.26
C ALA A 74 12.98 -27.04 -4.82
N THR A 75 14.13 -27.42 -4.27
CA THR A 75 14.71 -26.72 -3.12
C THR A 75 14.86 -25.26 -3.51
N LEU A 76 13.92 -24.41 -3.09
CA LEU A 76 14.06 -22.97 -3.26
C LEU A 76 15.36 -22.57 -2.59
N PRO A 77 16.31 -21.94 -3.32
CA PRO A 77 17.50 -21.42 -2.68
C PRO A 77 17.08 -20.49 -1.55
N PRO A 78 17.85 -20.43 -0.43
CA PRO A 78 17.57 -19.49 0.63
C PRO A 78 17.51 -18.10 -0.03
N LEU A 79 16.37 -17.42 0.12
CA LEU A 79 16.25 -16.03 -0.32
C LEU A 79 17.41 -15.27 0.33
N PRO A 80 18.18 -14.49 -0.45
CA PRO A 80 19.18 -13.63 0.14
C PRO A 80 18.49 -12.83 1.24
N GLN A 81 19.02 -12.92 2.45
CA GLN A 81 18.62 -12.04 3.54
C GLN A 81 18.73 -10.64 2.96
N ALA A 82 17.62 -9.91 2.89
CA ALA A 82 17.69 -8.54 2.45
C ALA A 82 18.76 -7.84 3.28
N PRO A 83 19.83 -7.33 2.67
CA PRO A 83 20.82 -6.60 3.44
C PRO A 83 20.08 -5.47 4.15
N ALA A 84 20.39 -5.25 5.42
CA ALA A 84 19.94 -4.09 6.19
C ALA A 84 20.55 -2.77 5.64
N THR A 85 21.05 -2.81 4.42
CA THR A 85 21.54 -1.66 3.67
C THR A 85 20.36 -0.91 3.08
N PRO A 86 20.28 0.42 3.27
CA PRO A 86 19.31 1.25 2.58
C PRO A 86 19.32 0.92 1.09
N LEU A 87 18.15 0.76 0.49
CA LEU A 87 18.04 0.47 -0.93
C LEU A 87 18.75 1.58 -1.69
N GLN A 88 19.92 1.29 -2.26
CA GLN A 88 20.64 2.25 -3.11
C GLN A 88 19.89 2.36 -4.44
N LEU A 89 19.02 3.35 -4.52
CA LEU A 89 18.31 3.65 -5.75
C LEU A 89 19.34 4.05 -6.82
N SER A 90 19.25 3.45 -8.01
CA SER A 90 20.02 3.92 -9.16
C SER A 90 19.66 5.39 -9.50
N ALA A 91 20.55 6.13 -10.13
CA ALA A 91 20.29 7.53 -10.51
C ALA A 91 18.98 7.66 -11.32
N LYS A 92 18.69 6.72 -12.22
CA LYS A 92 17.44 6.68 -12.99
C LYS A 92 16.21 6.49 -12.08
N MET A 93 16.29 5.61 -11.09
CA MET A 93 15.18 5.38 -10.15
C MET A 93 14.98 6.56 -9.22
N ARG A 94 16.05 7.23 -8.79
CA ARG A 94 15.95 8.47 -8.01
C ARG A 94 15.24 9.56 -8.78
N ALA A 95 15.67 9.82 -10.02
CA ALA A 95 15.03 10.82 -10.88
C ALA A 95 13.55 10.52 -11.13
N LEU A 96 13.19 9.26 -11.34
CA LEU A 96 11.80 8.84 -11.48
C LEU A 96 11.01 9.04 -10.18
N PHE A 97 11.57 8.67 -9.04
CA PHE A 97 10.96 8.88 -7.73
C PHE A 97 10.68 10.36 -7.47
N VAL A 98 11.70 11.21 -7.66
CA VAL A 98 11.58 12.66 -7.48
C VAL A 98 10.49 13.24 -8.36
N SER A 99 10.51 12.94 -9.67
CA SER A 99 9.52 13.47 -10.61
C SER A 99 8.10 13.00 -10.31
N THR A 100 7.94 11.72 -9.95
CA THR A 100 6.63 11.16 -9.60
C THR A 100 6.09 11.79 -8.31
N LEU A 101 6.92 11.90 -7.28
CA LEU A 101 6.52 12.49 -6.01
C LEU A 101 6.16 13.98 -6.16
N GLN A 102 6.94 14.74 -6.93
CA GLN A 102 6.63 16.15 -7.24
C GLN A 102 5.28 16.28 -7.95
N GLN A 103 5.00 15.41 -8.93
CA GLN A 103 3.73 15.40 -9.64
C GLN A 103 2.56 15.07 -8.71
N ASP A 104 2.70 14.02 -7.90
CA ASP A 104 1.65 13.62 -6.94
C ASP A 104 1.39 14.71 -5.89
N MET A 105 2.42 15.41 -5.41
CA MET A 105 2.28 16.57 -4.52
C MET A 105 1.49 17.70 -5.18
N GLN A 106 1.78 18.01 -6.44
CA GLN A 106 1.08 19.05 -7.19
C GLN A 106 -0.38 18.69 -7.43
N ASP A 107 -0.63 17.44 -7.83
CA ASP A 107 -1.98 16.92 -8.05
C ASP A 107 -2.79 16.93 -6.73
N THR A 108 -2.15 16.61 -5.59
CA THR A 108 -2.78 16.68 -4.27
C THR A 108 -3.20 18.09 -3.93
N ARG A 109 -2.35 19.11 -4.18
CA ARG A 109 -2.71 20.53 -3.97
C ARG A 109 -3.89 20.94 -4.84
N THR A 110 -3.87 20.54 -6.11
CA THR A 110 -4.95 20.87 -7.05
C THR A 110 -6.28 20.21 -6.63
N ALA A 111 -6.25 18.95 -6.17
CA ALA A 111 -7.42 18.27 -5.65
C ALA A 111 -7.94 18.95 -4.37
N LEU A 112 -7.04 19.37 -3.49
CA LEU A 112 -7.37 20.09 -2.25
C LEU A 112 -8.07 21.43 -2.54
N GLU A 113 -7.56 22.23 -3.49
CA GLU A 113 -8.15 23.49 -3.92
C GLU A 113 -9.57 23.31 -4.51
N ARG A 114 -9.83 22.15 -5.14
CA ARG A 114 -11.15 21.80 -5.69
C ARG A 114 -12.10 21.21 -4.66
N GLY A 115 -11.63 20.94 -3.44
CA GLY A 115 -12.42 20.23 -2.43
C GLY A 115 -12.68 18.77 -2.77
N ASP A 116 -11.87 18.17 -3.65
CA ASP A 116 -11.98 16.77 -4.10
C ASP A 116 -11.30 15.85 -3.09
N ALA A 117 -12.06 15.39 -2.11
CA ALA A 117 -11.56 14.52 -1.05
C ALA A 117 -11.08 13.16 -1.57
N ASP A 118 -11.79 12.58 -2.54
CA ASP A 118 -11.41 11.30 -3.13
C ASP A 118 -10.13 11.42 -3.96
N GLY A 119 -9.98 12.52 -4.69
CA GLY A 119 -8.75 12.84 -5.43
C GLY A 119 -7.55 13.01 -4.49
N VAL A 120 -7.71 13.73 -3.38
CA VAL A 120 -6.68 13.85 -2.35
C VAL A 120 -6.31 12.50 -1.75
N ALA A 121 -7.30 11.69 -1.36
CA ALA A 121 -7.10 10.36 -0.78
C ALA A 121 -6.33 9.44 -1.75
N GLN A 122 -6.69 9.44 -3.03
CA GLN A 122 -6.02 8.64 -4.06
C GLN A 122 -4.55 9.04 -4.22
N LYS A 123 -4.25 10.34 -4.19
CA LYS A 123 -2.87 10.83 -4.31
C LYS A 123 -2.04 10.55 -3.06
N LEU A 124 -2.60 10.71 -1.86
CA LEU A 124 -1.94 10.30 -0.62
C LEU A 124 -1.62 8.81 -0.61
N HIS A 125 -2.48 7.95 -1.17
CA HIS A 125 -2.21 6.53 -1.35
C HIS A 125 -0.98 6.29 -2.26
N SER A 126 -0.90 6.98 -3.40
CA SER A 126 0.24 6.90 -4.32
C SER A 126 1.54 7.34 -3.65
N ILE A 127 1.49 8.48 -2.93
CA ILE A 127 2.62 9.04 -2.17
C ILE A 127 3.09 8.04 -1.09
N ALA A 128 2.18 7.46 -0.30
CA ALA A 128 2.52 6.47 0.71
C ALA A 128 3.26 5.26 0.11
N GLY A 129 2.81 4.77 -1.04
CA GLY A 129 3.48 3.70 -1.79
C GLY A 129 4.90 4.07 -2.22
N SER A 130 5.10 5.29 -2.72
CA SER A 130 6.41 5.79 -3.15
C SER A 130 7.37 5.97 -1.97
N LEU A 131 6.89 6.50 -0.84
CA LEU A 131 7.67 6.68 0.39
C LEU A 131 8.15 5.36 1.00
N ALA A 132 7.36 4.30 0.87
CA ALA A 132 7.75 2.97 1.32
C ALA A 132 9.01 2.45 0.61
N VAL A 133 9.22 2.80 -0.67
CA VAL A 133 10.40 2.43 -1.46
C VAL A 133 11.67 3.07 -0.90
N VAL A 134 11.59 4.30 -0.42
CA VAL A 134 12.72 5.04 0.19
C VAL A 134 12.79 4.87 1.70
N GLN A 135 12.00 3.96 2.27
CA GLN A 135 11.94 3.65 3.71
C GLN A 135 11.53 4.84 4.61
N ALA A 136 10.89 5.85 4.07
CA ALA A 136 10.30 6.96 4.82
C ALA A 136 8.96 6.54 5.47
N LEU A 137 9.01 5.51 6.32
CA LEU A 137 7.84 4.78 6.81
C LEU A 137 6.90 5.64 7.67
N ALA A 138 7.45 6.57 8.45
CA ALA A 138 6.65 7.45 9.29
C ALA A 138 5.73 8.35 8.44
N LEU A 139 6.27 8.99 7.39
CA LEU A 139 5.46 9.80 6.47
C LEU A 139 4.50 8.96 5.64
N ALA A 140 4.90 7.76 5.22
CA ALA A 140 4.02 6.83 4.51
C ALA A 140 2.80 6.46 5.37
N GLN A 141 3.00 6.25 6.66
CA GLN A 141 1.93 5.96 7.60
C GLN A 141 1.00 7.16 7.80
N THR A 142 1.55 8.37 7.98
CA THR A 142 0.74 9.60 8.08
C THR A 142 -0.12 9.82 6.82
N CYS A 143 0.44 9.59 5.63
CA CYS A 143 -0.34 9.64 4.39
C CYS A 143 -1.50 8.63 4.37
N ALA A 144 -1.26 7.40 4.82
CA ALA A 144 -2.29 6.36 4.88
C ALA A 144 -3.39 6.67 5.91
N GLU A 145 -3.04 7.26 7.05
CA GLU A 145 -4.00 7.71 8.06
C GLU A 145 -4.90 8.84 7.52
N LEU A 146 -4.30 9.81 6.83
CA LEU A 146 -5.05 10.90 6.19
C LEU A 146 -5.95 10.38 5.05
N GLU A 147 -5.46 9.44 4.23
CA GLU A 147 -6.26 8.76 3.20
C GLU A 147 -7.53 8.16 3.81
N CYS A 148 -7.39 7.40 4.90
CA CYS A 148 -8.53 6.78 5.58
C CYS A 148 -9.55 7.81 6.10
N ARG A 149 -9.09 8.95 6.62
CA ARG A 149 -9.94 10.01 7.17
C ARG A 149 -10.64 10.82 6.09
N LEU A 150 -10.08 10.88 4.87
CA LEU A 150 -10.66 11.61 3.72
C LEU A 150 -11.71 10.82 2.96
N THR A 151 -11.66 9.48 3.04
CA THR A 151 -12.57 8.63 2.27
C THR A 151 -14.04 8.84 2.69
N GLY A 152 -14.86 9.33 1.77
CA GLY A 152 -16.29 9.57 1.98
C GLY A 152 -16.65 10.79 2.82
N LEU A 153 -15.71 11.69 3.10
CA LEU A 153 -15.92 12.90 3.89
C LEU A 153 -15.65 14.17 3.08
N THR A 154 -16.24 15.28 3.51
CA THR A 154 -15.88 16.61 3.00
C THR A 154 -14.60 17.09 3.68
N ILE A 155 -13.74 17.77 2.92
CA ILE A 155 -12.48 18.32 3.45
C ILE A 155 -12.79 19.46 4.40
N THR A 156 -12.49 19.29 5.68
CA THR A 156 -12.55 20.36 6.67
C THR A 156 -11.28 21.22 6.61
N PRO A 157 -11.31 22.49 7.04
CA PRO A 157 -10.12 23.34 7.07
C PRO A 157 -8.97 22.74 7.89
N ALA A 158 -9.27 22.05 8.99
CA ALA A 158 -8.27 21.37 9.81
C ALA A 158 -7.60 20.21 9.04
N LEU A 159 -8.40 19.41 8.34
CA LEU A 159 -7.90 18.29 7.54
C LEU A 159 -7.09 18.78 6.34
N ALA A 160 -7.51 19.88 5.72
CA ALA A 160 -6.75 20.53 4.66
C ALA A 160 -5.36 20.98 5.15
N GLN A 161 -5.28 21.55 6.35
CA GLN A 161 -4.00 21.96 6.93
C GLN A 161 -3.09 20.74 7.21
N GLU A 162 -3.62 19.67 7.77
CA GLU A 162 -2.85 18.43 7.99
C GLU A 162 -2.28 17.86 6.67
N VAL A 163 -3.04 17.90 5.58
CA VAL A 163 -2.54 17.50 4.25
C VAL A 163 -1.41 18.41 3.78
N LEU A 164 -1.55 19.74 3.95
CA LEU A 164 -0.51 20.70 3.58
C LEU A 164 0.78 20.51 4.39
N ASP A 165 0.67 20.23 5.69
CA ASP A 165 1.81 19.96 6.57
C ASP A 165 2.58 18.71 6.10
N VAL A 166 1.87 17.68 5.66
CA VAL A 166 2.49 16.47 5.06
C VAL A 166 3.18 16.80 3.75
N LEU A 167 2.56 17.61 2.88
CA LEU A 167 3.19 18.02 1.62
C LEU A 167 4.46 18.87 1.85
N GLU A 168 4.50 19.66 2.91
CA GLU A 168 5.71 20.40 3.32
C GLU A 168 6.80 19.44 3.79
N ALA A 169 6.47 18.48 4.65
CA ALA A 169 7.41 17.47 5.12
C ALA A 169 7.98 16.61 3.97
N LEU A 170 7.19 16.34 2.92
CA LEU A 170 7.65 15.65 1.72
C LEU A 170 8.71 16.44 0.94
N GLY A 171 8.65 17.76 0.97
CA GLY A 171 9.69 18.62 0.40
C GLY A 171 11.08 18.35 1.01
N ALA A 172 11.15 18.09 2.31
CA ALA A 172 12.41 17.72 2.97
C ALA A 172 12.93 16.34 2.51
N VAL A 173 12.03 15.38 2.27
CA VAL A 173 12.42 14.06 1.73
C VAL A 173 12.99 14.16 0.32
N LEU A 174 12.39 15.02 -0.53
CA LEU A 174 12.90 15.27 -1.89
C LEU A 174 14.33 15.78 -1.86
N LEU A 175 14.61 16.78 -1.01
CA LEU A 175 15.95 17.36 -0.84
C LEU A 175 16.99 16.34 -0.33
N ALA A 176 16.56 15.35 0.43
CA ALA A 176 17.45 14.31 0.96
C ALA A 176 17.76 13.19 -0.05
N VAL A 177 16.95 13.05 -1.11
CA VAL A 177 17.09 12.02 -2.14
C VAL A 177 17.82 12.52 -3.38
N GLU A 178 17.85 13.85 -3.62
CA GLU A 178 18.65 14.48 -4.68
C GLU A 178 20.15 14.35 -4.39
#